data_4f348b0a70764f8fcde2ef58f983bb54
#
_entry.id   4f348b0a70764f8fcde2ef58f983bb54
#
_cell.length_a   1.000
_cell.length_b   1.000
_cell.length_c   1.000
_cell.angle_alpha   90.00
_cell.angle_beta   90.00
_cell.angle_gamma   90.00
#
_symmetry.space_group_name_H-M   'P 1'
#
loop_
_entity.id
_entity.type
_entity.pdbx_description
1 polymer ?
#
loop_
_entity_poly.entity_id
_entity_poly.type
_entity_poly.pdbx_seq_one_letter_code
_entity_poly.pdbx_strand_id
1 'polypeptide(L)'
;DVSMEEARKQFDVNLFGLAMLTKRVLPYMRKQGSGTIVNVSSMGGRVTTYFGAWYHATKYALEAFSDALRMEVGDFGINVSIIEPGGIKTPWGFIAADHLEESAKGGAYEKQAVKTAAGMRKQYSGNMMSDPKIISKAIAKAVNARRPKTRYLIGLGAKPIVLMHTLLPARWFDYIMKHAS
;
A
#
# COMPACT_ATOMS: atom_id res chain seq x y z
N ASP A 1 -12.27 -16.05 -0.62
CA ASP A 1 -13.37 -16.36 0.32
C ASP A 1 -13.62 -15.24 1.36
N VAL A 2 -12.94 -14.09 1.18
CA VAL A 2 -13.16 -12.88 2.00
C VAL A 2 -14.62 -12.40 1.86
N SER A 3 -15.29 -12.12 2.96
CA SER A 3 -16.65 -11.61 2.93
C SER A 3 -16.73 -10.21 2.31
N MET A 4 -17.88 -9.86 1.71
CA MET A 4 -18.09 -8.51 1.18
C MET A 4 -18.10 -7.43 2.28
N GLU A 5 -18.46 -7.80 3.51
CA GLU A 5 -18.38 -6.89 4.67
C GLU A 5 -16.93 -6.53 4.98
N GLU A 6 -16.05 -7.52 5.06
CA GLU A 6 -14.62 -7.31 5.28
C GLU A 6 -13.96 -6.53 4.13
N ALA A 7 -14.33 -6.84 2.89
CA ALA A 7 -13.87 -6.09 1.72
C ALA A 7 -14.27 -4.61 1.80
N ARG A 8 -15.53 -4.31 2.13
CA ARG A 8 -16.00 -2.92 2.33
C ARG A 8 -15.24 -2.23 3.44
N LYS A 9 -15.04 -2.89 4.58
CA LYS A 9 -14.27 -2.35 5.70
C LYS A 9 -12.83 -1.96 5.30
N GLN A 10 -12.18 -2.76 4.45
CA GLN A 10 -10.86 -2.40 3.92
C GLN A 10 -10.91 -1.13 3.05
N PHE A 11 -11.94 -0.96 2.22
CA PHE A 11 -12.15 0.27 1.45
C PHE A 11 -12.47 1.46 2.34
N ASP A 12 -13.33 1.26 3.35
CA ASP A 12 -13.70 2.33 4.29
C ASP A 12 -12.47 2.89 5.02
N VAL A 13 -11.58 2.03 5.48
CA VAL A 13 -10.36 2.46 6.17
C VAL A 13 -9.32 3.01 5.20
N ASN A 14 -8.99 2.26 4.15
CA ASN A 14 -7.84 2.56 3.31
C ASN A 14 -8.08 3.67 2.29
N LEU A 15 -9.34 3.90 1.88
CA LEU A 15 -9.69 4.88 0.86
C LEU A 15 -10.68 5.94 1.37
N PHE A 16 -11.87 5.55 1.80
CA PHE A 16 -12.92 6.52 2.12
C PHE A 16 -12.59 7.35 3.36
N GLY A 17 -12.04 6.76 4.41
CA GLY A 17 -11.59 7.49 5.61
C GLY A 17 -10.51 8.52 5.29
N LEU A 18 -9.52 8.14 4.48
CA LEU A 18 -8.49 9.04 3.99
C LEU A 18 -9.08 10.17 3.12
N ALA A 19 -9.99 9.85 2.20
CA ALA A 19 -10.65 10.85 1.34
C ALA A 19 -11.50 11.83 2.16
N MET A 20 -12.21 11.33 3.17
CA MET A 20 -12.98 12.18 4.10
C MET A 20 -12.09 13.13 4.88
N LEU A 21 -10.96 12.65 5.41
CA LEU A 21 -9.99 13.50 6.11
C LEU A 21 -9.42 14.56 5.16
N THR A 22 -9.03 14.16 3.95
CA THR A 22 -8.55 15.05 2.90
C THR A 22 -9.58 16.14 2.61
N LYS A 23 -10.84 15.79 2.39
CA LYS A 23 -11.93 16.73 2.15
C LYS A 23 -12.09 17.75 3.28
N ARG A 24 -11.87 17.35 4.53
CA ARG A 24 -11.98 18.25 5.70
C ARG A 24 -10.81 19.22 5.82
N VAL A 25 -9.60 18.85 5.45
CA VAL A 25 -8.40 19.71 5.58
C VAL A 25 -8.22 20.64 4.38
N LEU A 26 -8.67 20.25 3.19
CA LEU A 26 -8.49 21.04 1.95
C LEU A 26 -8.99 22.50 2.02
N PRO A 27 -10.15 22.83 2.60
CA PRO A 27 -10.58 24.23 2.70
C PRO A 27 -9.59 25.12 3.44
N TYR A 28 -8.98 24.60 4.50
CA TYR A 28 -7.96 25.33 5.27
C TYR A 28 -6.67 25.51 4.48
N MET A 29 -6.21 24.45 3.81
CA MET A 29 -5.00 24.51 2.97
C MET A 29 -5.18 25.46 1.79
N ARG A 30 -6.36 25.46 1.15
CA ARG A 30 -6.69 26.41 0.06
C ARG A 30 -6.69 27.87 0.55
N LYS A 31 -7.29 28.13 1.72
CA LYS A 31 -7.29 29.48 2.33
C LYS A 31 -5.87 29.92 2.67
N GLN A 32 -5.01 28.99 3.10
CA GLN A 32 -3.61 29.23 3.41
C GLN A 32 -2.73 29.43 2.16
N GLY A 33 -3.17 28.96 0.98
CA GLY A 33 -2.40 28.95 -0.25
C GLY A 33 -1.21 27.99 -0.23
N SER A 34 -1.20 27.04 0.70
CA SER A 34 -0.11 26.05 0.85
C SER A 34 -0.54 24.86 1.66
N GLY A 35 0.14 23.72 1.47
CA GLY A 35 -0.09 22.52 2.24
C GLY A 35 0.65 21.32 1.64
N THR A 36 0.81 20.28 2.43
CA THR A 36 1.34 19.00 1.95
C THR A 36 0.49 17.84 2.49
N ILE A 37 -0.09 17.09 1.59
CA ILE A 37 -0.81 15.85 1.88
C ILE A 37 0.14 14.69 1.59
N VAL A 38 0.34 13.82 2.58
CA VAL A 38 1.18 12.63 2.43
C VAL A 38 0.32 11.38 2.66
N ASN A 39 0.00 10.68 1.58
CA ASN A 39 -0.79 9.46 1.62
C ASN A 39 0.13 8.24 1.73
N VAL A 40 -0.15 7.34 2.68
CA VAL A 40 0.61 6.10 2.83
C VAL A 40 -0.10 4.98 2.08
N SER A 41 0.43 4.67 0.91
CA SER A 41 0.02 3.56 0.08
C SER A 41 0.82 2.29 0.40
N SER A 42 1.29 1.60 -0.60
CA SER A 42 2.16 0.42 -0.56
C SER A 42 2.76 0.19 -1.95
N MET A 43 3.85 -0.57 -2.06
CA MET A 43 4.21 -1.14 -3.34
C MET A 43 3.06 -1.98 -3.93
N GLY A 44 2.19 -2.50 -3.05
CA GLY A 44 0.95 -3.20 -3.41
C GLY A 44 -0.13 -2.34 -4.07
N GLY A 45 0.08 -1.02 -4.20
CA GLY A 45 -0.68 -0.12 -5.07
C GLY A 45 -0.13 -0.04 -6.50
N ARG A 46 0.99 -0.72 -6.77
CA ARG A 46 1.67 -0.78 -8.08
C ARG A 46 1.80 -2.19 -8.62
N VAL A 47 1.73 -3.19 -7.75
CA VAL A 47 1.85 -4.61 -8.07
C VAL A 47 0.83 -5.40 -7.26
N THR A 48 0.50 -6.61 -7.73
CA THR A 48 -0.37 -7.54 -7.02
C THR A 48 0.39 -8.77 -6.56
N THR A 49 -0.07 -9.37 -5.47
CA THR A 49 0.44 -10.64 -4.95
C THR A 49 -0.70 -11.64 -4.76
N TYR A 50 -0.35 -12.90 -4.62
CA TYR A 50 -1.31 -13.96 -4.38
C TYR A 50 -2.08 -13.71 -3.06
N PHE A 51 -3.38 -13.97 -3.05
CA PHE A 51 -4.32 -13.72 -1.94
C PHE A 51 -4.50 -12.26 -1.48
N GLY A 52 -3.97 -11.29 -2.21
CA GLY A 52 -4.05 -9.87 -1.83
C GLY A 52 -5.12 -9.05 -2.57
N ALA A 53 -6.11 -9.66 -3.25
CA ALA A 53 -7.00 -8.98 -4.19
C ALA A 53 -7.64 -7.70 -3.61
N TRP A 54 -8.33 -7.78 -2.48
CA TRP A 54 -9.00 -6.62 -1.88
C TRP A 54 -8.02 -5.57 -1.36
N TYR A 55 -6.93 -6.01 -0.71
CA TYR A 55 -5.90 -5.09 -0.26
C TYR A 55 -5.28 -4.31 -1.42
N HIS A 56 -4.87 -5.01 -2.48
CA HIS A 56 -4.31 -4.37 -3.67
C HIS A 56 -5.31 -3.42 -4.34
N ALA A 57 -6.59 -3.83 -4.45
CA ALA A 57 -7.64 -2.98 -5.00
C ALA A 57 -7.75 -1.65 -4.23
N THR A 58 -7.72 -1.68 -2.89
CA THR A 58 -7.74 -0.44 -2.08
C THR A 58 -6.50 0.43 -2.32
N LYS A 59 -5.31 -0.19 -2.44
CA LYS A 59 -4.06 0.55 -2.64
C LYS A 59 -3.93 1.13 -4.05
N TYR A 60 -4.37 0.41 -5.09
CA TYR A 60 -4.49 0.95 -6.45
C TYR A 60 -5.48 2.11 -6.51
N ALA A 61 -6.63 1.97 -5.85
CA ALA A 61 -7.60 3.07 -5.75
C ALA A 61 -7.01 4.30 -5.05
N LEU A 62 -6.22 4.12 -4.00
CA LEU A 62 -5.53 5.19 -3.29
C LEU A 62 -4.47 5.87 -4.16
N GLU A 63 -3.72 5.12 -4.97
CA GLU A 63 -2.77 5.69 -5.94
C GLU A 63 -3.49 6.59 -6.94
N ALA A 64 -4.56 6.08 -7.57
CA ALA A 64 -5.34 6.83 -8.54
C ALA A 64 -5.99 8.08 -7.93
N PHE A 65 -6.59 7.95 -6.74
CA PHE A 65 -7.14 9.07 -5.98
C PHE A 65 -6.09 10.15 -5.69
N SER A 66 -4.90 9.74 -5.25
CA SER A 66 -3.82 10.67 -4.91
C SER A 66 -3.24 11.38 -6.14
N ASP A 67 -3.16 10.69 -7.28
CA ASP A 67 -2.70 11.29 -8.54
C ASP A 67 -3.69 12.32 -9.07
N ALA A 68 -4.99 12.01 -9.08
CA ALA A 68 -6.03 12.96 -9.47
C ALA A 68 -6.04 14.18 -8.53
N LEU A 69 -6.05 13.93 -7.22
CA LEU A 69 -6.02 14.98 -6.21
C LEU A 69 -4.83 15.92 -6.39
N ARG A 70 -3.64 15.40 -6.69
CA ARG A 70 -2.44 16.21 -6.92
C ARG A 70 -2.64 17.22 -8.06
N MET A 71 -3.27 16.81 -9.14
CA MET A 71 -3.57 17.70 -10.27
C MET A 71 -4.60 18.77 -9.88
N GLU A 72 -5.65 18.36 -9.17
CA GLU A 72 -6.75 19.26 -8.77
C GLU A 72 -6.34 20.33 -7.76
N VAL A 73 -5.40 20.01 -6.84
CA VAL A 73 -5.02 20.94 -5.77
C VAL A 73 -3.73 21.71 -6.03
N GLY A 74 -3.03 21.40 -7.12
CA GLY A 74 -1.76 22.02 -7.47
C GLY A 74 -1.82 23.54 -7.60
N ASP A 75 -2.86 24.06 -8.23
CA ASP A 75 -3.06 25.50 -8.44
C ASP A 75 -3.31 26.27 -7.12
N PHE A 76 -3.64 25.56 -6.04
CA PHE A 76 -3.78 26.14 -4.70
C PHE A 76 -2.47 26.10 -3.87
N GLY A 77 -1.34 25.71 -4.49
CA GLY A 77 -0.05 25.60 -3.78
C GLY A 77 0.02 24.39 -2.84
N ILE A 78 -0.86 23.39 -3.03
CA ILE A 78 -0.92 22.19 -2.19
C ILE A 78 -0.20 21.04 -2.87
N ASN A 79 0.75 20.42 -2.16
CA ASN A 79 1.48 19.25 -2.63
C ASN A 79 0.77 17.95 -2.20
N VAL A 80 0.80 16.92 -3.05
CA VAL A 80 0.37 15.57 -2.70
C VAL A 80 1.51 14.59 -3.01
N SER A 81 1.93 13.87 -2.00
CA SER A 81 2.98 12.83 -2.07
C SER A 81 2.44 11.49 -1.63
N ILE A 82 2.91 10.43 -2.26
CA ILE A 82 2.56 9.06 -1.92
C ILE A 82 3.80 8.35 -1.38
N ILE A 83 3.68 7.73 -0.21
CA ILE A 83 4.68 6.81 0.31
C ILE A 83 4.25 5.41 -0.09
N GLU A 84 5.14 4.68 -0.75
CA GLU A 84 4.90 3.32 -1.26
C GLU A 84 5.86 2.34 -0.53
N PRO A 85 5.51 1.87 0.71
CA PRO A 85 6.34 0.92 1.44
C PRO A 85 6.39 -0.44 0.75
N GLY A 86 7.58 -1.05 0.73
CA GLY A 86 7.77 -2.48 0.51
C GLY A 86 7.70 -3.28 1.80
N GLY A 87 8.56 -4.27 1.97
CA GLY A 87 8.66 -5.06 3.19
C GLY A 87 9.20 -4.25 4.37
N ILE A 88 8.34 -3.97 5.35
CA ILE A 88 8.65 -3.19 6.57
C ILE A 88 8.40 -4.06 7.80
N LYS A 89 9.32 -4.03 8.76
CA LYS A 89 9.24 -4.79 10.01
C LYS A 89 8.15 -4.22 10.93
N THR A 90 6.94 -4.75 10.78
CA THR A 90 5.75 -4.36 11.56
C THR A 90 4.89 -5.58 11.84
N PRO A 91 3.94 -5.53 12.80
CA PRO A 91 2.99 -6.62 13.04
C PRO A 91 2.07 -6.94 11.86
N TRP A 92 2.00 -6.07 10.84
CA TRP A 92 1.06 -6.20 9.72
C TRP A 92 1.12 -7.56 9.02
N GLY A 93 2.31 -8.11 8.80
CA GLY A 93 2.45 -9.39 8.11
C GLY A 93 1.89 -10.57 8.89
N PHE A 94 1.97 -10.55 10.23
CA PHE A 94 1.34 -11.55 11.08
C PHE A 94 -0.17 -11.42 11.07
N ILE A 95 -0.70 -10.21 11.20
CA ILE A 95 -2.14 -9.93 11.14
C ILE A 95 -2.71 -10.38 9.78
N ALA A 96 -2.02 -10.07 8.68
CA ALA A 96 -2.46 -10.47 7.35
C ALA A 96 -2.43 -12.01 7.17
N ALA A 97 -1.45 -12.70 7.74
CA ALA A 97 -1.37 -14.15 7.72
C ALA A 97 -2.51 -14.80 8.52
N ASP A 98 -2.83 -14.26 9.71
CA ASP A 98 -3.93 -14.77 10.55
C ASP A 98 -5.29 -14.59 9.85
N HIS A 99 -5.54 -13.41 9.28
CA HIS A 99 -6.76 -13.16 8.49
C HIS A 99 -6.86 -14.04 7.24
N LEU A 100 -5.74 -14.33 6.57
CA LEU A 100 -5.72 -15.22 5.41
C LEU A 100 -6.15 -16.64 5.78
N GLU A 101 -5.61 -17.19 6.87
CA GLU A 101 -5.97 -18.53 7.33
C GLU A 101 -7.44 -18.61 7.76
N GLU A 102 -7.91 -17.62 8.54
CA GLU A 102 -9.29 -17.61 9.01
C GLU A 102 -10.29 -17.48 7.87
N SER A 103 -10.04 -16.60 6.90
CA SER A 103 -10.95 -16.40 5.76
C SER A 103 -10.98 -17.57 4.78
N ALA A 104 -9.96 -18.43 4.77
CA ALA A 104 -9.88 -19.59 3.88
C ALA A 104 -10.32 -20.91 4.54
N LYS A 105 -10.59 -20.90 5.84
CA LYS A 105 -10.90 -22.08 6.64
C LYS A 105 -12.12 -22.82 6.11
N GLY A 106 -11.98 -24.13 5.87
CA GLY A 106 -13.03 -24.97 5.29
C GLY A 106 -13.33 -24.70 3.82
N GLY A 107 -12.63 -23.76 3.17
CA GLY A 107 -12.84 -23.39 1.77
C GLY A 107 -11.88 -24.05 0.79
N ALA A 108 -12.10 -23.79 -0.50
CA ALA A 108 -11.31 -24.38 -1.59
C ALA A 108 -9.82 -23.97 -1.56
N TYR A 109 -9.48 -22.88 -0.88
CA TYR A 109 -8.13 -22.32 -0.82
C TYR A 109 -7.40 -22.60 0.48
N GLU A 110 -7.99 -23.32 1.44
CA GLU A 110 -7.41 -23.51 2.79
C GLU A 110 -5.97 -24.00 2.77
N LYS A 111 -5.67 -25.05 2.01
CA LYS A 111 -4.32 -25.61 1.91
C LYS A 111 -3.29 -24.60 1.42
N GLN A 112 -3.63 -23.81 0.40
CA GLN A 112 -2.74 -22.81 -0.17
C GLN A 112 -2.61 -21.60 0.77
N ALA A 113 -3.69 -21.22 1.44
CA ALA A 113 -3.71 -20.11 2.40
C ALA A 113 -2.81 -20.40 3.60
N VAL A 114 -2.90 -21.59 4.19
CA VAL A 114 -2.03 -22.04 5.30
C VAL A 114 -0.56 -22.01 4.90
N LYS A 115 -0.23 -22.54 3.69
CA LYS A 115 1.15 -22.48 3.19
C LYS A 115 1.66 -21.05 3.02
N THR A 116 0.83 -20.18 2.41
CA THR A 116 1.20 -18.77 2.17
C THR A 116 1.33 -18.00 3.50
N ALA A 117 0.42 -18.20 4.44
CA ALA A 117 0.47 -17.58 5.76
C ALA A 117 1.74 -17.99 6.55
N ALA A 118 2.11 -19.27 6.49
CA ALA A 118 3.36 -19.75 7.10
C ALA A 118 4.58 -19.07 6.47
N GLY A 119 4.61 -18.91 5.14
CA GLY A 119 5.64 -18.14 4.42
C GLY A 119 5.71 -16.68 4.86
N MET A 120 4.57 -16.02 4.99
CA MET A 120 4.48 -14.63 5.49
C MET A 120 5.03 -14.52 6.91
N ARG A 121 4.61 -15.38 7.83
CA ARG A 121 5.13 -15.38 9.22
C ARG A 121 6.63 -15.57 9.25
N LYS A 122 7.18 -16.53 8.49
CA LYS A 122 8.62 -16.75 8.38
C LYS A 122 9.36 -15.51 7.86
N GLN A 123 8.83 -14.87 6.83
CA GLN A 123 9.42 -13.67 6.25
C GLN A 123 9.44 -12.51 7.26
N TYR A 124 8.34 -12.28 7.99
CA TYR A 124 8.21 -11.18 8.95
C TYR A 124 8.91 -11.46 10.29
N SER A 125 9.16 -12.71 10.65
CA SER A 125 10.00 -13.09 11.81
C SER A 125 11.50 -12.90 11.53
N GLY A 126 11.90 -12.82 10.27
CA GLY A 126 13.30 -12.66 9.86
C GLY A 126 13.82 -11.22 10.04
N ASN A 127 15.12 -11.07 9.79
CA ASN A 127 15.81 -9.78 9.91
C ASN A 127 15.91 -9.01 8.57
N MET A 128 15.29 -9.52 7.50
CA MET A 128 15.39 -8.90 6.17
C MET A 128 14.49 -7.68 5.98
N MET A 129 13.41 -7.58 6.77
CA MET A 129 12.47 -6.45 6.67
C MET A 129 13.13 -5.13 7.05
N SER A 130 12.79 -4.07 6.34
CA SER A 130 13.31 -2.73 6.60
C SER A 130 12.75 -2.13 7.88
N ASP A 131 13.56 -1.35 8.61
CA ASP A 131 13.13 -0.61 9.81
C ASP A 131 12.02 0.40 9.46
N PRO A 132 10.91 0.47 10.22
CA PRO A 132 9.86 1.48 10.03
C PRO A 132 10.34 2.93 10.02
N LYS A 133 11.49 3.22 10.64
CA LYS A 133 12.10 4.57 10.64
C LYS A 133 12.37 5.11 9.24
N ILE A 134 12.58 4.25 8.23
CA ILE A 134 12.77 4.73 6.85
C ILE A 134 11.51 5.39 6.31
N ILE A 135 10.33 4.91 6.72
CA ILE A 135 9.03 5.49 6.35
C ILE A 135 8.86 6.86 7.00
N SER A 136 9.11 6.97 8.31
CA SER A 136 9.05 8.25 9.02
C SER A 136 9.98 9.29 8.43
N LYS A 137 11.21 8.89 8.05
CA LYS A 137 12.17 9.78 7.35
C LYS A 137 11.65 10.23 5.99
N ALA A 138 11.00 9.36 5.24
CA ALA A 138 10.44 9.72 3.94
C ALA A 138 9.23 10.67 4.07
N ILE A 139 8.37 10.45 5.06
CA ILE A 139 7.26 11.36 5.38
C ILE A 139 7.81 12.73 5.78
N ALA A 140 8.77 12.79 6.70
CA ALA A 140 9.41 14.04 7.11
C ALA A 140 10.05 14.77 5.92
N LYS A 141 10.72 14.02 5.01
CA LYS A 141 11.30 14.60 3.79
C LYS A 141 10.23 15.18 2.86
N ALA A 142 9.09 14.49 2.70
CA ALA A 142 7.99 14.99 1.87
C ALA A 142 7.36 16.27 2.46
N VAL A 143 7.13 16.30 3.78
CA VAL A 143 6.53 17.45 4.47
C VAL A 143 7.43 18.69 4.45
N ASN A 144 8.74 18.50 4.64
CA ASN A 144 9.69 19.61 4.75
C ASN A 144 10.23 20.10 3.39
N ALA A 145 9.96 19.41 2.30
CA ALA A 145 10.45 19.81 0.99
C ALA A 145 9.55 20.89 0.36
N ARG A 146 10.16 21.94 -0.19
CA ARG A 146 9.42 22.95 -0.97
C ARG A 146 8.72 22.37 -2.19
N ARG A 147 9.33 21.37 -2.83
CA ARG A 147 8.79 20.60 -3.96
C ARG A 147 9.02 19.11 -3.68
N PRO A 148 8.14 18.44 -2.94
CA PRO A 148 8.32 17.03 -2.63
C PRO A 148 8.19 16.17 -3.90
N LYS A 149 8.81 14.99 -3.85
CA LYS A 149 8.56 13.99 -4.90
C LYS A 149 7.11 13.53 -4.83
N THR A 150 6.54 13.19 -5.97
CA THR A 150 5.18 12.64 -6.05
C THR A 150 5.08 11.27 -5.41
N ARG A 151 6.16 10.47 -5.47
CA ARG A 151 6.24 9.12 -4.91
C ARG A 151 7.56 8.83 -4.20
N TYR A 152 7.47 8.07 -3.12
CA TYR A 152 8.59 7.54 -2.35
C TYR A 152 8.46 6.02 -2.23
N LEU A 153 8.98 5.29 -3.24
CA LEU A 153 9.02 3.84 -3.26
C LEU A 153 10.23 3.35 -2.46
N ILE A 154 10.00 2.78 -1.26
CA ILE A 154 11.02 2.48 -0.26
C ILE A 154 10.73 1.20 0.52
N GLY A 155 11.78 0.59 1.04
CA GLY A 155 11.71 -0.66 1.81
C GLY A 155 12.09 -1.88 0.98
N LEU A 156 12.18 -3.02 1.66
CA LEU A 156 12.61 -4.27 1.07
C LEU A 156 11.73 -4.65 -0.13
N GLY A 157 12.36 -5.00 -1.24
CA GLY A 157 11.70 -5.49 -2.45
C GLY A 157 10.93 -4.43 -3.26
N ALA A 158 10.69 -3.23 -2.71
CA ALA A 158 9.81 -2.24 -3.34
C ALA A 158 10.25 -1.89 -4.78
N LYS A 159 11.48 -1.46 -4.95
CA LYS A 159 11.99 -1.05 -6.28
C LYS A 159 12.11 -2.21 -7.28
N PRO A 160 12.79 -3.33 -6.94
CA PRO A 160 12.96 -4.42 -7.90
C PRO A 160 11.65 -5.09 -8.28
N ILE A 161 10.71 -5.26 -7.36
CA ILE A 161 9.42 -5.90 -7.67
C ILE A 161 8.56 -5.01 -8.58
N VAL A 162 8.48 -3.70 -8.30
CA VAL A 162 7.75 -2.76 -9.17
C VAL A 162 8.41 -2.66 -10.55
N LEU A 163 9.75 -2.63 -10.61
CA LEU A 163 10.46 -2.65 -11.89
C LEU A 163 10.18 -3.95 -12.67
N MET A 164 10.24 -5.09 -12.01
CA MET A 164 9.94 -6.40 -12.61
C MET A 164 8.50 -6.42 -13.18
N HIS A 165 7.51 -5.93 -12.42
CA HIS A 165 6.13 -5.80 -12.88
C HIS A 165 5.98 -4.92 -14.12
N THR A 166 6.78 -3.86 -14.21
CA THR A 166 6.74 -2.93 -15.36
C THR A 166 7.34 -3.54 -16.62
N LEU A 167 8.36 -4.40 -16.48
CA LEU A 167 9.12 -4.94 -17.62
C LEU A 167 8.64 -6.31 -18.10
N LEU A 168 8.04 -7.12 -17.20
CA LEU A 168 7.62 -8.47 -17.56
C LEU A 168 6.19 -8.50 -18.10
N PRO A 169 5.89 -9.40 -19.07
CA PRO A 169 4.51 -9.74 -19.40
C PRO A 169 3.75 -10.23 -18.16
N ALA A 170 2.48 -9.85 -18.02
CA ALA A 170 1.68 -10.15 -16.84
C ALA A 170 1.71 -11.62 -16.41
N ARG A 171 1.58 -12.57 -17.37
CA ARG A 171 1.61 -14.01 -17.06
C ARG A 171 2.91 -14.47 -16.40
N TRP A 172 4.06 -13.86 -16.76
CA TRP A 172 5.36 -14.21 -16.17
C TRP A 172 5.48 -13.64 -14.78
N PHE A 173 5.04 -12.40 -14.59
CA PHE A 173 4.99 -11.78 -13.27
C PHE A 173 4.09 -12.59 -12.32
N ASP A 174 2.88 -12.95 -12.75
CA ASP A 174 1.93 -13.75 -11.97
C ASP A 174 2.52 -15.11 -11.57
N TYR A 175 3.20 -15.78 -12.51
CA TYR A 175 3.88 -17.04 -12.22
C TYR A 175 4.94 -16.89 -11.13
N ILE A 176 5.79 -15.87 -11.23
CA ILE A 176 6.84 -15.59 -10.24
C ILE A 176 6.21 -15.29 -8.88
N MET A 177 5.24 -14.37 -8.82
CA MET A 177 4.61 -13.96 -7.57
C MET A 177 3.86 -15.09 -6.87
N LYS A 178 3.25 -15.99 -7.63
CA LYS A 178 2.55 -17.17 -7.09
C LYS A 178 3.51 -18.21 -6.48
N HIS A 179 4.72 -18.33 -7.01
CA HIS A 179 5.70 -19.35 -6.58
C HIS A 179 6.76 -18.80 -5.63
N ALA A 180 6.85 -17.49 -5.47
CA ALA A 180 7.73 -16.83 -4.50
C ALA A 180 7.12 -16.69 -3.09
N SER A 181 5.84 -17.13 -2.93
CA SER A 181 5.07 -17.02 -1.69
C SER A 181 5.13 -18.31 -0.88
#